data_52ecc6ab3ed56e5f00ab88f7a766fc4a
#
_entry.id   52ecc6ab3ed56e5f00ab88f7a766fc4a
#
_cell.length_a   1.000
_cell.length_b   1.000
_cell.length_c   1.000
_cell.angle_alpha   90.00
_cell.angle_beta   90.00
_cell.angle_gamma   90.00
#
_symmetry.space_group_name_H-M   'P 1'
#
loop_
_entity.id
_entity.type
_entity.pdbx_description
1 polymer ?
#
loop_
_entity_poly.entity_id
_entity_poly.type
_entity_poly.pdbx_seq_one_letter_code
_entity_poly.pdbx_strand_id
1 'polypeptide(L)'
;MSDKFGIDGHKLAYHPVEVARLLEAENDVSKLIDIYPIYVEVSPVGACNHRCTFCAVDYIGYEATNRIEADVMMRVLEDMGSNGVKSIMYAGEGEPLIHKQINEIVAKTKEVGIDVSFTTNAVAMNDRFIENSLQHTSWIKVSLNGGSAKSYAQVHQTREIDFQRVINNLKKAVEFRNKNKLNCTIGVQSVLLPENADEMVNLGKIIRDEIGADYFVIKPFSQEPSSINRLYEDIDYRSMTLRANEKRLKALESENFKVSYRSGTMSNYHEDQENRYTTCYSTPIYMAYLMAEGSVYGCKDHLLDPNFCYGNINENTFSEVWKGERRRRGIEYVLNELDVSKCRINCRMDKVNRYLFDLKEGRINHMNFI
;
A
#
# COMPACT_ATOMS: atom_id res chain seq x y z
N MET A 1 -14.23 14.60 -13.89
CA MET A 1 -13.15 13.87 -14.61
C MET A 1 -12.98 12.52 -13.95
N SER A 2 -12.86 11.44 -14.70
CA SER A 2 -12.68 10.10 -14.13
C SER A 2 -11.33 10.02 -13.38
N ASP A 3 -11.30 9.33 -12.24
CA ASP A 3 -10.07 9.01 -11.50
C ASP A 3 -9.19 8.07 -12.36
N LYS A 4 -8.32 8.67 -13.20
CA LYS A 4 -7.48 7.96 -14.17
C LYS A 4 -6.68 6.82 -13.54
N PHE A 5 -6.30 6.95 -12.27
CA PHE A 5 -5.47 5.97 -11.56
C PHE A 5 -6.28 5.05 -10.64
N GLY A 6 -7.59 5.29 -10.49
CA GLY A 6 -8.46 4.52 -9.59
C GLY A 6 -8.02 4.59 -8.14
N ILE A 7 -7.51 5.74 -7.69
CA ILE A 7 -6.96 5.92 -6.33
C ILE A 7 -8.06 5.95 -5.28
N ASP A 8 -9.21 6.54 -5.61
CA ASP A 8 -10.34 6.70 -4.69
C ASP A 8 -11.34 5.53 -4.73
N GLY A 9 -11.10 4.54 -5.59
CA GLY A 9 -11.92 3.34 -5.73
C GLY A 9 -11.23 2.07 -5.23
N HIS A 10 -11.72 0.93 -5.74
CA HIS A 10 -11.04 -0.36 -5.69
C HIS A 10 -10.99 -0.97 -7.09
N LYS A 11 -10.06 -1.90 -7.31
CA LYS A 11 -9.86 -2.50 -8.64
C LYS A 11 -10.32 -3.96 -8.71
N LEU A 12 -10.92 -4.49 -7.65
CA LEU A 12 -11.38 -5.88 -7.64
C LEU A 12 -12.44 -6.17 -8.70
N ALA A 13 -13.25 -5.18 -9.09
CA ALA A 13 -14.24 -5.31 -10.17
C ALA A 13 -13.61 -5.69 -11.53
N TYR A 14 -12.31 -5.45 -11.72
CA TYR A 14 -11.57 -5.88 -12.93
C TYR A 14 -11.06 -7.33 -12.84
N HIS A 15 -11.40 -8.05 -11.76
CA HIS A 15 -11.09 -9.46 -11.53
C HIS A 15 -12.38 -10.28 -11.31
N PRO A 16 -13.33 -10.28 -12.26
CA PRO A 16 -14.66 -10.85 -12.06
C PRO A 16 -14.63 -12.36 -11.79
N VAL A 17 -13.67 -13.08 -12.36
CA VAL A 17 -13.51 -14.52 -12.12
C VAL A 17 -13.19 -14.81 -10.66
N GLU A 18 -12.30 -14.02 -10.06
CA GLU A 18 -11.92 -14.21 -8.65
C GLU A 18 -13.07 -13.84 -7.70
N VAL A 19 -13.87 -12.83 -8.08
CA VAL A 19 -15.09 -12.47 -7.34
C VAL A 19 -16.13 -13.59 -7.43
N ALA A 20 -16.36 -14.16 -8.64
CA ALA A 20 -17.28 -15.28 -8.83
C ALA A 20 -16.87 -16.51 -7.98
N ARG A 21 -15.58 -16.86 -7.93
CA ARG A 21 -15.07 -17.95 -7.08
C ARG A 21 -15.38 -17.76 -5.59
N LEU A 22 -15.26 -16.51 -5.09
CA LEU A 22 -15.63 -16.19 -3.71
C LEU A 22 -17.13 -16.39 -3.47
N LEU A 23 -17.97 -15.93 -4.39
CA LEU A 23 -19.43 -16.06 -4.27
C LEU A 23 -19.85 -17.53 -4.32
N GLU A 24 -19.30 -18.33 -5.23
CA GLU A 24 -19.59 -19.75 -5.39
C GLU A 24 -19.08 -20.58 -4.20
N ALA A 25 -18.08 -20.10 -3.49
CA ALA A 25 -17.56 -20.78 -2.30
C ALA A 25 -18.50 -20.72 -1.10
N GLU A 26 -19.41 -19.74 -1.00
CA GLU A 26 -20.44 -19.61 0.06
C GLU A 26 -19.88 -19.71 1.50
N ASN A 27 -18.66 -19.29 1.76
CA ASN A 27 -17.92 -19.46 3.02
C ASN A 27 -17.39 -20.90 3.28
N ASP A 28 -17.47 -21.79 2.31
CA ASP A 28 -16.80 -23.09 2.39
C ASP A 28 -15.27 -22.91 2.32
N VAL A 29 -14.60 -23.06 3.46
CA VAL A 29 -13.15 -22.85 3.58
C VAL A 29 -12.37 -23.82 2.68
N SER A 30 -12.92 -25.01 2.39
CA SER A 30 -12.27 -25.96 1.48
C SER A 30 -12.18 -25.45 0.04
N LYS A 31 -13.07 -24.57 -0.37
CA LYS A 31 -13.05 -23.88 -1.67
C LYS A 31 -12.27 -22.57 -1.61
N LEU A 32 -12.42 -21.81 -0.51
CA LEU A 32 -11.73 -20.53 -0.32
C LEU A 32 -10.21 -20.67 -0.28
N ILE A 33 -9.71 -21.79 0.23
CA ILE A 33 -8.26 -22.08 0.34
C ILE A 33 -7.58 -22.15 -1.04
N ASP A 34 -8.31 -22.44 -2.10
CA ASP A 34 -7.79 -22.54 -3.47
C ASP A 34 -7.73 -21.18 -4.21
N ILE A 35 -8.28 -20.12 -3.62
CA ILE A 35 -8.19 -18.77 -4.19
C ILE A 35 -6.84 -18.16 -3.80
N TYR A 36 -6.01 -17.87 -4.81
CA TYR A 36 -4.72 -17.20 -4.61
C TYR A 36 -4.88 -15.68 -4.50
N PRO A 37 -3.95 -14.98 -3.82
CA PRO A 37 -4.04 -13.54 -3.67
C PRO A 37 -3.80 -12.86 -5.02
N ILE A 38 -4.59 -11.84 -5.32
CA ILE A 38 -4.39 -11.00 -6.51
C ILE A 38 -3.19 -10.06 -6.29
N TYR A 39 -3.02 -9.62 -5.04
CA TYR A 39 -2.06 -8.61 -4.64
C TYR A 39 -1.26 -9.07 -3.42
N VAL A 40 0.05 -8.89 -3.50
CA VAL A 40 0.97 -9.16 -2.38
C VAL A 40 1.76 -7.88 -2.05
N GLU A 41 1.78 -7.52 -0.78
CA GLU A 41 2.69 -6.48 -0.26
C GLU A 41 3.93 -7.18 0.31
N VAL A 42 5.11 -6.81 -0.16
CA VAL A 42 6.37 -7.43 0.25
C VAL A 42 7.24 -6.41 0.94
N SER A 43 7.69 -6.73 2.15
CA SER A 43 8.77 -6.05 2.83
C SER A 43 10.08 -6.76 2.53
N PRO A 44 10.91 -6.30 1.59
CA PRO A 44 12.13 -7.03 1.25
C PRO A 44 13.20 -6.90 2.34
N VAL A 45 13.08 -5.90 3.21
CA VAL A 45 14.03 -5.61 4.29
C VAL A 45 13.32 -4.93 5.47
N GLY A 46 13.66 -5.30 6.70
CA GLY A 46 13.13 -4.68 7.92
C GLY A 46 13.77 -3.33 8.26
N ALA A 47 15.01 -3.11 7.82
CA ALA A 47 15.69 -1.84 8.06
C ALA A 47 15.03 -0.66 7.32
N CYS A 48 15.00 0.50 7.96
CA CYS A 48 14.60 1.75 7.35
C CYS A 48 15.58 2.87 7.70
N ASN A 49 15.84 3.77 6.76
CA ASN A 49 16.67 4.94 6.94
C ASN A 49 15.94 6.14 7.55
N HIS A 50 14.62 6.02 7.80
CA HIS A 50 13.79 7.00 8.48
C HIS A 50 13.15 6.43 9.75
N ARG A 51 12.59 7.33 10.60
CA ARG A 51 11.80 7.00 11.79
C ARG A 51 10.53 7.86 11.83
N CYS A 52 9.74 7.79 10.75
CA CYS A 52 8.59 8.67 10.56
C CYS A 52 7.63 8.66 11.75
N THR A 53 7.20 9.86 12.17
CA THR A 53 6.26 10.03 13.29
C THR A 53 4.90 9.37 13.06
N PHE A 54 4.56 9.09 11.80
CA PHE A 54 3.30 8.45 11.36
C PHE A 54 3.48 6.97 10.95
N CYS A 55 4.61 6.33 11.28
CA CYS A 55 4.87 4.97 10.84
C CYS A 55 3.89 3.99 11.48
N ALA A 56 3.10 3.30 10.63
CA ALA A 56 2.10 2.35 11.09
C ALA A 56 2.68 0.99 11.50
N VAL A 57 3.99 0.79 11.38
CA VAL A 57 4.69 -0.47 11.68
C VAL A 57 5.88 -0.26 12.62
N ASP A 58 5.87 0.84 13.38
CA ASP A 58 6.91 1.19 14.34
C ASP A 58 7.11 0.15 15.46
N TYR A 59 6.05 -0.58 15.79
CA TYR A 59 6.05 -1.66 16.79
C TYR A 59 6.82 -2.91 16.36
N ILE A 60 7.18 -3.06 15.07
CA ILE A 60 7.98 -4.18 14.56
C ILE A 60 9.48 -3.98 14.83
N GLY A 61 9.93 -2.73 15.02
CA GLY A 61 11.27 -2.42 15.53
C GLY A 61 12.34 -2.13 14.48
N TYR A 62 12.05 -2.15 13.18
CA TYR A 62 13.01 -1.86 12.10
C TYR A 62 14.28 -2.73 12.12
N GLU A 63 14.12 -4.03 12.34
CA GLU A 63 15.23 -4.97 12.51
C GLU A 63 16.13 -5.04 11.27
N ALA A 64 17.36 -4.56 11.40
CA ALA A 64 18.29 -4.43 10.27
C ALA A 64 18.77 -5.79 9.71
N THR A 65 18.71 -6.84 10.52
CA THR A 65 19.08 -8.20 10.14
C THR A 65 17.99 -8.91 9.34
N ASN A 66 16.72 -8.46 9.48
CA ASN A 66 15.62 -9.03 8.77
C ASN A 66 15.65 -8.58 7.31
N ARG A 67 15.80 -9.53 6.41
CA ARG A 67 15.72 -9.34 4.96
C ARG A 67 15.40 -10.66 4.29
N ILE A 68 14.67 -10.60 3.20
CA ILE A 68 14.46 -11.77 2.36
C ILE A 68 15.71 -11.95 1.49
N GLU A 69 16.41 -13.05 1.61
CA GLU A 69 17.54 -13.36 0.73
C GLU A 69 17.03 -13.50 -0.73
N ALA A 70 17.81 -12.99 -1.68
CA ALA A 70 17.35 -12.87 -3.06
C ALA A 70 17.02 -14.22 -3.70
N ASP A 71 17.79 -15.27 -3.40
CA ASP A 71 17.52 -16.62 -3.92
C ASP A 71 16.22 -17.22 -3.36
N VAL A 72 15.88 -16.94 -2.11
CA VAL A 72 14.59 -17.28 -1.53
C VAL A 72 13.48 -16.54 -2.26
N MET A 73 13.65 -15.21 -2.44
CA MET A 73 12.66 -14.40 -3.13
C MET A 73 12.45 -14.85 -4.59
N MET A 74 13.51 -15.24 -5.31
CA MET A 74 13.39 -15.74 -6.70
C MET A 74 12.49 -16.98 -6.78
N ARG A 75 12.68 -17.95 -5.88
CA ARG A 75 11.82 -19.16 -5.83
C ARG A 75 10.35 -18.82 -5.49
N VAL A 76 10.16 -17.90 -4.54
CA VAL A 76 8.83 -17.43 -4.14
C VAL A 76 8.11 -16.74 -5.30
N LEU A 77 8.82 -15.94 -6.08
CA LEU A 77 8.26 -15.24 -7.25
C LEU A 77 7.85 -16.20 -8.35
N GLU A 78 8.63 -17.26 -8.61
CA GLU A 78 8.25 -18.31 -9.57
C GLU A 78 6.98 -19.02 -9.15
N ASP A 79 6.87 -19.38 -7.88
CA ASP A 79 5.68 -20.00 -7.33
C ASP A 79 4.46 -19.06 -7.38
N MET A 80 4.60 -17.80 -6.95
CA MET A 80 3.53 -16.80 -7.02
C MET A 80 3.05 -16.58 -8.46
N GLY A 81 3.98 -16.42 -9.41
CA GLY A 81 3.65 -16.22 -10.82
C GLY A 81 2.89 -17.39 -11.42
N SER A 82 3.34 -18.63 -11.14
CA SER A 82 2.71 -19.86 -11.60
C SER A 82 1.30 -20.05 -11.05
N ASN A 83 1.00 -19.49 -9.88
CA ASN A 83 -0.30 -19.60 -9.20
C ASN A 83 -1.20 -18.37 -9.39
N GLY A 84 -0.82 -17.43 -10.24
CA GLY A 84 -1.71 -16.37 -10.71
C GLY A 84 -1.75 -15.11 -9.85
N VAL A 85 -0.78 -14.89 -8.96
CA VAL A 85 -0.57 -13.57 -8.33
C VAL A 85 -0.37 -12.53 -9.43
N LYS A 86 -1.08 -11.41 -9.37
CA LYS A 86 -1.10 -10.41 -10.44
C LYS A 86 -0.16 -9.25 -10.19
N SER A 87 0.03 -8.87 -8.94
CA SER A 87 0.83 -7.70 -8.60
C SER A 87 1.51 -7.80 -7.25
N ILE A 88 2.72 -7.24 -7.19
CA ILE A 88 3.49 -7.06 -5.96
C ILE A 88 3.79 -5.58 -5.76
N MET A 89 3.58 -5.12 -4.52
CA MET A 89 4.07 -3.82 -4.08
C MET A 89 5.23 -4.03 -3.08
N TYR A 90 6.40 -3.60 -3.47
CA TYR A 90 7.54 -3.52 -2.54
C TYR A 90 7.39 -2.30 -1.66
N ALA A 91 7.24 -2.55 -0.37
CA ALA A 91 6.99 -1.54 0.66
C ALA A 91 7.48 -2.07 2.01
N GLY A 92 6.70 -1.87 3.08
CA GLY A 92 6.74 -2.67 4.26
C GLY A 92 7.22 -1.99 5.53
N GLU A 93 7.78 -2.78 6.40
CA GLU A 93 8.32 -2.43 7.71
C GLU A 93 9.63 -1.63 7.60
N GLY A 94 10.39 -1.81 6.49
CA GLY A 94 11.61 -1.09 6.16
C GLY A 94 11.47 -0.20 4.92
N GLU A 95 12.61 0.23 4.39
CA GLU A 95 12.70 0.96 3.12
C GLU A 95 13.13 0.00 2.01
N PRO A 96 12.28 -0.34 1.03
CA PRO A 96 12.57 -1.37 0.04
C PRO A 96 13.83 -1.09 -0.81
N LEU A 97 14.14 0.18 -1.07
CA LEU A 97 15.28 0.55 -1.93
C LEU A 97 16.64 0.40 -1.27
N ILE A 98 16.71 0.06 0.02
CA ILE A 98 18.00 -0.28 0.66
C ILE A 98 18.35 -1.77 0.58
N HIS A 99 17.42 -2.61 0.05
CA HIS A 99 17.76 -4.00 -0.21
C HIS A 99 18.79 -4.10 -1.35
N LYS A 100 19.94 -4.75 -1.09
CA LYS A 100 21.11 -4.73 -2.00
C LYS A 100 20.81 -5.30 -3.40
N GLN A 101 19.93 -6.28 -3.47
CA GLN A 101 19.57 -7.00 -4.71
C GLN A 101 18.13 -6.65 -5.21
N ILE A 102 17.64 -5.46 -4.86
CA ILE A 102 16.27 -5.07 -5.25
C ILE A 102 16.07 -5.06 -6.76
N ASN A 103 17.10 -4.70 -7.53
CA ASN A 103 17.00 -4.64 -8.98
C ASN A 103 16.80 -6.02 -9.62
N GLU A 104 17.52 -7.01 -9.13
CA GLU A 104 17.42 -8.40 -9.56
C GLU A 104 16.04 -8.99 -9.19
N ILE A 105 15.57 -8.70 -7.98
CA ILE A 105 14.23 -9.11 -7.51
C ILE A 105 13.13 -8.50 -8.39
N VAL A 106 13.23 -7.21 -8.71
CA VAL A 106 12.27 -6.50 -9.57
C VAL A 106 12.24 -7.07 -10.98
N ALA A 107 13.41 -7.32 -11.58
CA ALA A 107 13.50 -7.91 -12.90
C ALA A 107 12.84 -9.31 -12.94
N LYS A 108 13.12 -10.16 -11.92
CA LYS A 108 12.50 -11.48 -11.79
C LYS A 108 10.99 -11.39 -11.61
N THR A 109 10.50 -10.45 -10.80
CA THR A 109 9.07 -10.26 -10.59
C THR A 109 8.35 -10.01 -11.92
N LYS A 110 8.92 -9.14 -12.75
CA LYS A 110 8.36 -8.85 -14.07
C LYS A 110 8.49 -10.02 -15.04
N GLU A 111 9.61 -10.73 -15.00
CA GLU A 111 9.85 -11.95 -15.81
C GLU A 111 8.78 -13.01 -15.59
N VAL A 112 8.36 -13.25 -14.36
CA VAL A 112 7.31 -14.24 -14.02
C VAL A 112 5.89 -13.72 -14.25
N GLY A 113 5.72 -12.56 -14.89
CA GLY A 113 4.42 -12.01 -15.29
C GLY A 113 3.68 -11.24 -14.19
N ILE A 114 4.34 -10.89 -13.09
CA ILE A 114 3.75 -10.13 -11.98
C ILE A 114 4.05 -8.64 -12.16
N ASP A 115 3.06 -7.78 -12.02
CA ASP A 115 3.23 -6.33 -12.05
C ASP A 115 3.92 -5.81 -10.79
N VAL A 116 4.89 -4.91 -11.00
CA VAL A 116 5.74 -4.36 -9.93
C VAL A 116 5.32 -2.95 -9.57
N SER A 117 5.28 -2.68 -8.27
CA SER A 117 5.10 -1.32 -7.76
C SER A 117 5.91 -1.08 -6.48
N PHE A 118 6.09 0.20 -6.15
CA PHE A 118 6.82 0.63 -4.95
C PHE A 118 6.05 1.66 -4.13
N THR A 119 6.17 1.54 -2.80
CA THR A 119 6.01 2.65 -1.87
C THR A 119 7.34 2.84 -1.14
N THR A 120 7.95 4.02 -1.28
CA THR A 120 9.31 4.30 -0.82
C THR A 120 9.43 5.73 -0.31
N ASN A 121 10.43 6.02 0.53
CA ASN A 121 10.84 7.38 0.85
C ASN A 121 11.77 8.00 -0.20
N ALA A 122 12.23 7.22 -1.17
CA ALA A 122 13.05 7.57 -2.32
C ALA A 122 14.45 8.19 -2.00
N VAL A 123 14.90 8.22 -0.75
CA VAL A 123 16.26 8.71 -0.42
C VAL A 123 17.32 7.79 -1.03
N ALA A 124 17.05 6.48 -1.08
CA ALA A 124 17.96 5.48 -1.66
C ALA A 124 17.72 5.24 -3.17
N MET A 125 16.81 5.98 -3.82
CA MET A 125 16.57 5.89 -5.27
C MET A 125 17.76 6.46 -6.03
N ASN A 126 18.71 5.62 -6.37
CA ASN A 126 19.94 5.98 -7.06
C ASN A 126 19.85 5.68 -8.57
N ASP A 127 20.87 6.09 -9.32
CA ASP A 127 20.95 5.90 -10.78
C ASP A 127 20.87 4.41 -11.14
N ARG A 128 21.51 3.50 -10.36
CA ARG A 128 21.43 2.05 -10.59
C ARG A 128 19.99 1.53 -10.51
N PHE A 129 19.18 1.99 -9.53
CA PHE A 129 17.76 1.61 -9.45
C PHE A 129 16.98 2.18 -10.63
N ILE A 130 17.18 3.45 -10.96
CA ILE A 130 16.49 4.13 -12.06
C ILE A 130 16.74 3.41 -13.39
N GLU A 131 17.98 3.08 -13.68
CA GLU A 131 18.38 2.45 -14.96
C GLU A 131 17.93 1.00 -15.08
N ASN A 132 17.95 0.22 -14.00
CA ASN A 132 17.70 -1.22 -14.06
C ASN A 132 16.27 -1.62 -13.67
N SER A 133 15.58 -0.87 -12.80
CA SER A 133 14.30 -1.30 -12.27
C SER A 133 13.10 -0.51 -12.79
N LEU A 134 13.29 0.74 -13.22
CA LEU A 134 12.17 1.59 -13.63
C LEU A 134 11.41 1.03 -14.84
N GLN A 135 12.11 0.40 -15.78
CA GLN A 135 11.53 -0.25 -16.96
C GLN A 135 10.62 -1.45 -16.62
N HIS A 136 10.82 -2.07 -15.47
CA HIS A 136 10.05 -3.21 -14.98
C HIS A 136 8.92 -2.82 -14.03
N THR A 137 8.83 -1.53 -13.68
CA THR A 137 7.94 -1.02 -12.64
C THR A 137 6.72 -0.34 -13.24
N SER A 138 5.52 -0.75 -12.82
CA SER A 138 4.25 -0.18 -13.28
C SER A 138 3.99 1.19 -12.64
N TRP A 139 4.28 1.33 -11.33
CA TRP A 139 4.17 2.62 -10.65
C TRP A 139 5.03 2.71 -9.39
N ILE A 140 5.42 3.94 -9.08
CA ILE A 140 6.14 4.29 -7.84
C ILE A 140 5.34 5.37 -7.13
N LYS A 141 5.12 5.16 -5.84
CA LYS A 141 4.52 6.13 -4.93
C LYS A 141 5.54 6.54 -3.88
N VAL A 142 5.94 7.79 -3.91
CA VAL A 142 6.92 8.33 -2.97
C VAL A 142 6.25 9.01 -1.80
N SER A 143 6.64 8.63 -0.59
CA SER A 143 6.21 9.28 0.65
C SER A 143 7.02 10.55 0.87
N LEU A 144 6.39 11.71 0.61
CA LEU A 144 6.99 13.04 0.78
C LEU A 144 6.03 13.89 1.62
N ASN A 145 6.29 13.95 2.94
CA ASN A 145 5.34 14.47 3.92
C ASN A 145 5.77 15.83 4.51
N GLY A 146 6.30 16.71 3.67
CA GLY A 146 6.65 18.06 4.03
C GLY A 146 6.83 18.91 2.79
N GLY A 147 6.45 20.19 2.82
CA GLY A 147 6.64 21.15 1.74
C GLY A 147 7.92 21.98 1.90
N SER A 148 8.71 21.70 2.93
CA SER A 148 10.01 22.30 3.21
C SER A 148 10.97 21.27 3.82
N ALA A 149 12.27 21.54 3.77
CA ALA A 149 13.29 20.68 4.37
C ALA A 149 13.06 20.47 5.87
N LYS A 150 12.63 21.53 6.57
CA LYS A 150 12.38 21.52 8.01
C LYS A 150 11.19 20.60 8.36
N SER A 151 10.03 20.80 7.74
CA SER A 151 8.83 19.98 8.01
C SER A 151 9.04 18.52 7.59
N TYR A 152 9.72 18.31 6.45
CA TYR A 152 10.12 16.97 6.01
C TYR A 152 10.97 16.25 7.04
N ALA A 153 12.05 16.88 7.51
CA ALA A 153 12.95 16.30 8.52
C ALA A 153 12.21 16.00 9.83
N GLN A 154 11.33 16.91 10.26
CA GLN A 154 10.53 16.74 11.46
C GLN A 154 9.57 15.53 11.36
N VAL A 155 8.83 15.39 10.27
CA VAL A 155 7.83 14.34 10.08
C VAL A 155 8.48 12.98 9.79
N HIS A 156 9.55 12.97 9.00
CA HIS A 156 10.25 11.74 8.66
C HIS A 156 11.34 11.34 9.67
N GLN A 157 11.60 12.17 10.67
CA GLN A 157 12.67 11.99 11.67
C GLN A 157 14.01 11.65 10.99
N THR A 158 14.44 12.56 10.10
CA THR A 158 15.63 12.43 9.28
C THR A 158 16.33 13.79 9.13
N ARG A 159 17.31 13.89 8.25
CA ARG A 159 18.08 15.12 8.01
C ARG A 159 17.39 16.01 6.99
N GLU A 160 17.46 17.31 7.13
CA GLU A 160 16.89 18.29 6.20
C GLU A 160 17.41 18.13 4.76
N ILE A 161 18.68 17.70 4.60
CA ILE A 161 19.27 17.47 3.28
C ILE A 161 18.55 16.34 2.49
N ASP A 162 17.90 15.43 3.17
CA ASP A 162 17.20 14.32 2.52
C ASP A 162 15.97 14.79 1.74
N PHE A 163 15.36 15.93 2.11
CA PHE A 163 14.31 16.57 1.33
C PHE A 163 14.75 16.89 -0.10
N GLN A 164 15.87 17.61 -0.24
CA GLN A 164 16.40 17.97 -1.56
C GLN A 164 16.90 16.72 -2.31
N ARG A 165 17.43 15.73 -1.60
CA ARG A 165 17.84 14.44 -2.21
C ARG A 165 16.66 13.73 -2.85
N VAL A 166 15.52 13.63 -2.17
CA VAL A 166 14.30 13.01 -2.70
C VAL A 166 13.80 13.76 -3.94
N ILE A 167 13.76 15.09 -3.90
CA ILE A 167 13.37 15.91 -5.08
C ILE A 167 14.28 15.61 -6.26
N ASN A 168 15.60 15.62 -6.04
CA ASN A 168 16.58 15.36 -7.10
C ASN A 168 16.46 13.94 -7.66
N ASN A 169 16.28 12.93 -6.81
CA ASN A 169 16.11 11.55 -7.23
C ASN A 169 14.83 11.37 -8.07
N LEU A 170 13.73 12.01 -7.66
CA LEU A 170 12.47 11.98 -8.42
C LEU A 170 12.60 12.69 -9.77
N LYS A 171 13.28 13.85 -9.84
CA LYS A 171 13.57 14.54 -11.12
C LYS A 171 14.30 13.61 -12.08
N LYS A 172 15.39 12.98 -11.63
CA LYS A 172 16.15 12.01 -12.44
C LYS A 172 15.27 10.84 -12.91
N ALA A 173 14.43 10.29 -12.03
CA ALA A 173 13.56 9.18 -12.38
C ALA A 173 12.53 9.59 -13.46
N VAL A 174 11.92 10.77 -13.33
CA VAL A 174 10.97 11.32 -14.32
C VAL A 174 11.68 11.60 -15.64
N GLU A 175 12.85 12.24 -15.62
CA GLU A 175 13.65 12.51 -16.82
C GLU A 175 14.05 11.23 -17.55
N PHE A 176 14.54 10.22 -16.81
CA PHE A 176 14.91 8.91 -17.38
C PHE A 176 13.71 8.19 -17.99
N ARG A 177 12.58 8.15 -17.27
CA ARG A 177 11.31 7.59 -17.75
C ARG A 177 10.89 8.24 -19.07
N ASN A 178 10.88 9.56 -19.12
CA ASN A 178 10.41 10.31 -20.30
C ASN A 178 11.36 10.12 -21.48
N LYS A 179 12.68 10.20 -21.26
CA LYS A 179 13.71 9.98 -22.29
C LYS A 179 13.58 8.59 -22.92
N ASN A 180 13.33 7.57 -22.10
CA ASN A 180 13.24 6.18 -22.55
C ASN A 180 11.80 5.74 -22.87
N LYS A 181 10.80 6.64 -22.78
CA LYS A 181 9.38 6.38 -23.04
C LYS A 181 8.83 5.19 -22.24
N LEU A 182 9.26 5.05 -20.98
CA LEU A 182 8.84 3.95 -20.11
C LEU A 182 7.41 4.17 -19.62
N ASN A 183 6.66 3.08 -19.51
CA ASN A 183 5.30 3.09 -18.98
C ASN A 183 5.29 2.89 -17.46
N CYS A 184 5.91 3.82 -16.73
CA CYS A 184 5.93 3.83 -15.27
C CYS A 184 5.27 5.11 -14.75
N THR A 185 4.24 4.97 -13.94
CA THR A 185 3.60 6.11 -13.28
C THR A 185 4.37 6.48 -12.02
N ILE A 186 4.81 7.73 -11.90
CA ILE A 186 5.56 8.24 -10.74
C ILE A 186 4.72 9.29 -10.02
N GLY A 187 4.34 9.03 -8.78
CA GLY A 187 3.55 9.95 -7.99
C GLY A 187 4.03 10.11 -6.56
N VAL A 188 3.51 11.13 -5.91
CA VAL A 188 3.82 11.47 -4.53
C VAL A 188 2.58 11.31 -3.66
N GLN A 189 2.76 10.76 -2.46
CA GLN A 189 1.74 10.71 -1.44
C GLN A 189 2.21 11.47 -0.20
N SER A 190 1.33 12.30 0.35
CA SER A 190 1.49 12.91 1.66
C SER A 190 0.38 12.49 2.60
N VAL A 191 0.76 12.12 3.82
CA VAL A 191 -0.17 12.03 4.95
C VAL A 191 -0.39 13.44 5.47
N LEU A 192 -1.65 13.85 5.61
CA LEU A 192 -1.99 15.17 6.13
C LEU A 192 -1.84 15.18 7.65
N LEU A 193 -0.87 15.97 8.12
CA LEU A 193 -0.48 16.08 9.53
C LEU A 193 -0.46 17.54 9.97
N PRO A 194 -0.56 17.84 11.29
CA PRO A 194 -0.49 19.20 11.78
C PRO A 194 0.76 19.98 11.34
N GLU A 195 1.89 19.30 11.20
CA GLU A 195 3.18 19.87 10.83
C GLU A 195 3.27 20.32 9.37
N ASN A 196 2.47 19.71 8.49
CA ASN A 196 2.60 19.91 7.05
C ASN A 196 1.36 20.49 6.36
N ALA A 197 0.24 20.65 7.08
CA ALA A 197 -1.04 21.02 6.48
C ALA A 197 -0.97 22.33 5.68
N ASP A 198 -0.32 23.36 6.22
CA ASP A 198 -0.21 24.68 5.57
C ASP A 198 0.74 24.67 4.36
N GLU A 199 1.56 23.63 4.23
CA GLU A 199 2.55 23.50 3.16
C GLU A 199 2.07 22.68 1.96
N MET A 200 0.89 22.03 2.01
CA MET A 200 0.42 21.10 0.97
C MET A 200 0.34 21.74 -0.42
N VAL A 201 -0.08 23.02 -0.52
CA VAL A 201 -0.12 23.73 -1.80
C VAL A 201 1.29 23.97 -2.35
N ASN A 202 2.25 24.33 -1.47
CA ASN A 202 3.64 24.50 -1.86
C ASN A 202 4.25 23.19 -2.33
N LEU A 203 4.03 22.12 -1.58
CA LEU A 203 4.47 20.78 -1.96
C LEU A 203 3.88 20.36 -3.32
N GLY A 204 2.59 20.60 -3.55
CA GLY A 204 1.94 20.32 -4.82
C GLY A 204 2.59 21.05 -6.01
N LYS A 205 3.04 22.30 -5.82
CA LYS A 205 3.79 23.04 -6.84
C LYS A 205 5.18 22.44 -7.08
N ILE A 206 5.92 22.07 -6.04
CA ILE A 206 7.22 21.40 -6.17
C ILE A 206 7.04 20.10 -6.97
N ILE A 207 6.02 19.30 -6.65
CA ILE A 207 5.77 18.02 -7.33
C ILE A 207 5.44 18.22 -8.81
N ARG A 208 4.60 19.23 -9.14
CA ARG A 208 4.19 19.53 -10.51
C ARG A 208 5.32 20.20 -11.31
N ASP A 209 5.88 21.27 -10.76
CA ASP A 209 6.71 22.21 -11.53
C ASP A 209 8.20 21.85 -11.51
N GLU A 210 8.70 21.30 -10.38
CA GLU A 210 10.12 20.95 -10.24
C GLU A 210 10.39 19.48 -10.54
N ILE A 211 9.53 18.57 -10.04
CA ILE A 211 9.72 17.12 -10.22
C ILE A 211 9.10 16.66 -11.56
N GLY A 212 7.92 17.18 -11.92
CA GLY A 212 7.17 16.73 -13.09
C GLY A 212 6.52 15.36 -12.89
N ALA A 213 6.12 15.01 -11.66
CA ALA A 213 5.45 13.75 -11.36
C ALA A 213 4.00 13.74 -11.90
N ASP A 214 3.41 12.55 -12.01
CA ASP A 214 2.10 12.36 -12.65
C ASP A 214 0.92 12.69 -11.72
N TYR A 215 1.12 12.51 -10.39
CA TYR A 215 0.05 12.79 -9.44
C TYR A 215 0.57 13.13 -8.04
N PHE A 216 -0.31 13.80 -7.29
CA PHE A 216 -0.15 14.05 -5.86
C PHE A 216 -1.37 13.55 -5.08
N VAL A 217 -1.17 12.65 -4.12
CA VAL A 217 -2.22 12.14 -3.23
C VAL A 217 -2.05 12.73 -1.84
N ILE A 218 -3.10 13.32 -1.31
CA ILE A 218 -3.19 13.75 0.09
C ILE A 218 -4.23 12.85 0.78
N LYS A 219 -3.81 12.16 1.83
CA LYS A 219 -4.68 11.26 2.60
C LYS A 219 -4.62 11.57 4.10
N PRO A 220 -5.66 11.18 4.89
CA PRO A 220 -5.57 11.23 6.33
C PRO A 220 -4.54 10.25 6.85
N PHE A 221 -4.01 10.53 8.04
CA PHE A 221 -3.40 9.52 8.89
C PHE A 221 -4.48 8.53 9.34
N SER A 222 -4.12 7.29 9.52
CA SER A 222 -4.99 6.27 10.10
C SER A 222 -4.20 5.55 11.17
N GLN A 223 -4.62 5.72 12.44
CA GLN A 223 -3.95 5.11 13.58
C GLN A 223 -3.99 3.59 13.45
N GLU A 224 -2.83 2.99 13.46
CA GLU A 224 -2.68 1.54 13.57
C GLU A 224 -2.84 1.14 15.04
N PRO A 225 -3.75 0.19 15.39
CA PRO A 225 -3.96 -0.19 16.79
C PRO A 225 -2.70 -0.65 17.54
N SER A 226 -1.79 -1.32 16.84
CA SER A 226 -0.53 -1.83 17.39
C SER A 226 0.62 -0.82 17.40
N SER A 227 0.48 0.33 16.71
CA SER A 227 1.54 1.34 16.65
C SER A 227 1.88 1.89 18.03
N ILE A 228 3.16 2.08 18.30
CA ILE A 228 3.67 2.66 19.56
C ILE A 228 3.39 4.16 19.59
N ASN A 229 3.52 4.83 18.45
CA ASN A 229 3.29 6.27 18.35
C ASN A 229 1.79 6.60 18.34
N ARG A 230 1.37 7.47 19.28
CA ARG A 230 -0.01 7.94 19.47
C ARG A 230 -0.18 9.44 19.19
N LEU A 231 0.82 10.08 18.61
CA LEU A 231 0.87 11.54 18.41
C LEU A 231 -0.33 12.09 17.61
N TYR A 232 -0.94 11.26 16.77
CA TYR A 232 -1.94 11.67 15.79
C TYR A 232 -3.33 11.07 16.01
N GLU A 233 -3.62 10.50 17.17
CA GLU A 233 -4.93 9.89 17.45
C GLU A 233 -6.09 10.88 17.34
N ASP A 234 -5.88 12.12 17.79
CA ASP A 234 -6.92 13.15 17.93
C ASP A 234 -6.88 14.22 16.83
N ILE A 235 -6.44 13.89 15.61
CA ILE A 235 -6.42 14.87 14.52
C ILE A 235 -7.84 15.28 14.13
N ASP A 236 -8.14 16.58 14.23
CA ASP A 236 -9.33 17.17 13.62
C ASP A 236 -9.14 17.44 12.12
N TYR A 237 -9.60 16.50 11.29
CA TYR A 237 -9.51 16.63 9.84
C TYR A 237 -10.37 17.72 9.23
N ARG A 238 -11.38 18.26 9.93
CA ARG A 238 -12.14 19.42 9.45
C ARG A 238 -11.26 20.66 9.43
N SER A 239 -10.58 20.93 10.53
CA SER A 239 -9.59 22.01 10.62
C SER A 239 -8.43 21.80 9.66
N MET A 240 -7.88 20.60 9.59
CA MET A 240 -6.76 20.26 8.72
C MET A 240 -7.08 20.45 7.23
N THR A 241 -8.29 20.12 6.80
CA THR A 241 -8.74 20.30 5.41
C THR A 241 -8.78 21.79 5.02
N LEU A 242 -9.20 22.67 5.93
CA LEU A 242 -9.19 24.11 5.70
C LEU A 242 -7.75 24.63 5.52
N ARG A 243 -6.82 24.20 6.37
CA ARG A 243 -5.41 24.57 6.28
C ARG A 243 -4.75 24.07 5.00
N ALA A 244 -4.98 22.83 4.63
CA ALA A 244 -4.43 22.23 3.40
C ALA A 244 -4.97 22.87 2.12
N ASN A 245 -6.12 23.54 2.18
CA ASN A 245 -6.74 24.27 1.07
C ASN A 245 -6.97 23.41 -0.19
N GLU A 246 -7.87 22.45 -0.08
CA GLU A 246 -8.22 21.52 -1.17
C GLU A 246 -8.51 22.23 -2.51
N LYS A 247 -9.23 23.36 -2.48
CA LYS A 247 -9.56 24.13 -3.70
C LYS A 247 -8.29 24.60 -4.45
N ARG A 248 -7.30 25.10 -3.72
CA ARG A 248 -6.02 25.53 -4.33
C ARG A 248 -5.20 24.34 -4.81
N LEU A 249 -5.26 23.22 -4.10
CA LEU A 249 -4.62 21.97 -4.53
C LEU A 249 -5.22 21.43 -5.83
N LYS A 250 -6.56 21.39 -5.92
CA LYS A 250 -7.26 20.98 -7.15
C LYS A 250 -6.97 21.92 -8.33
N ALA A 251 -6.76 23.20 -8.09
CA ALA A 251 -6.37 24.16 -9.12
C ALA A 251 -4.96 23.92 -9.69
N LEU A 252 -4.15 23.04 -9.09
CA LEU A 252 -2.86 22.63 -9.65
C LEU A 252 -3.00 21.56 -10.74
N GLU A 253 -4.15 20.92 -10.89
CA GLU A 253 -4.35 19.86 -11.89
C GLU A 253 -4.14 20.37 -13.33
N SER A 254 -3.59 19.52 -14.15
CA SER A 254 -3.41 19.71 -15.57
C SER A 254 -3.68 18.41 -16.32
N GLU A 255 -3.46 18.38 -17.64
CA GLU A 255 -3.53 17.17 -18.42
C GLU A 255 -2.57 16.09 -17.87
N ASN A 256 -1.35 16.50 -17.51
CA ASN A 256 -0.26 15.60 -17.11
C ASN A 256 -0.07 15.50 -15.58
N PHE A 257 -0.85 16.22 -14.79
CA PHE A 257 -0.73 16.19 -13.32
C PHE A 257 -2.10 16.14 -12.65
N LYS A 258 -2.30 15.15 -11.79
CA LYS A 258 -3.55 14.95 -11.05
C LYS A 258 -3.36 15.11 -9.55
N VAL A 259 -4.37 15.65 -8.88
CA VAL A 259 -4.41 15.77 -7.42
C VAL A 259 -5.58 14.97 -6.87
N SER A 260 -5.27 13.94 -6.08
CA SER A 260 -6.27 13.18 -5.33
C SER A 260 -6.24 13.66 -3.87
N TYR A 261 -7.19 14.51 -3.53
CA TYR A 261 -7.45 14.90 -2.13
C TYR A 261 -8.53 13.97 -1.58
N ARG A 262 -8.17 13.06 -0.67
CA ARG A 262 -9.04 11.98 -0.21
C ARG A 262 -10.02 12.44 0.87
N SER A 263 -10.84 13.44 0.56
CA SER A 263 -11.85 14.02 1.46
C SER A 263 -12.85 12.98 1.96
N GLY A 264 -13.35 12.09 1.09
CA GLY A 264 -14.23 11.00 1.50
C GLY A 264 -13.59 10.02 2.49
N THR A 265 -12.27 9.79 2.41
CA THR A 265 -11.57 8.99 3.42
C THR A 265 -11.39 9.76 4.73
N MET A 266 -11.27 11.10 4.65
CA MET A 266 -11.21 11.96 5.84
C MET A 266 -12.56 12.03 6.56
N SER A 267 -13.68 12.04 5.83
CA SER A 267 -15.03 12.07 6.43
C SER A 267 -15.35 10.82 7.24
N ASN A 268 -14.78 9.66 6.87
CA ASN A 268 -15.01 8.40 7.62
C ASN A 268 -14.63 8.49 9.12
N TYR A 269 -13.77 9.45 9.52
CA TYR A 269 -13.46 9.70 10.93
C TYR A 269 -14.58 10.41 11.70
N HIS A 270 -15.56 10.95 10.98
CA HIS A 270 -16.67 11.72 11.53
C HIS A 270 -18.02 11.05 11.25
N GLU A 271 -18.02 9.97 10.46
CA GLU A 271 -19.21 9.21 10.11
C GLU A 271 -19.46 8.10 11.14
N ASP A 272 -20.72 7.80 11.36
CA ASP A 272 -21.12 6.66 12.15
C ASP A 272 -20.67 5.35 11.48
N GLN A 273 -19.98 4.50 12.22
CA GLN A 273 -19.50 3.21 11.73
C GLN A 273 -20.56 2.10 11.84
N GLU A 274 -21.80 2.40 12.28
CA GLU A 274 -22.90 1.44 12.40
C GLU A 274 -23.23 0.72 11.09
N ASN A 275 -23.02 1.41 9.95
CA ASN A 275 -23.23 0.85 8.62
C ASN A 275 -21.99 0.17 8.01
N ARG A 276 -20.95 -0.08 8.79
CA ARG A 276 -19.81 -0.85 8.36
C ARG A 276 -20.19 -2.32 8.18
N TYR A 277 -19.44 -3.03 7.35
CA TYR A 277 -19.56 -4.48 7.23
C TYR A 277 -19.21 -5.20 8.56
N THR A 278 -19.83 -6.35 8.78
CA THR A 278 -19.60 -7.17 9.97
C THR A 278 -18.61 -8.32 9.76
N THR A 279 -18.33 -8.67 8.50
CA THR A 279 -17.41 -9.75 8.12
C THR A 279 -16.38 -9.26 7.10
N CYS A 280 -15.14 -9.71 7.23
CA CYS A 280 -14.08 -9.40 6.28
C CYS A 280 -13.91 -10.52 5.25
N TYR A 281 -14.38 -10.27 4.02
CA TYR A 281 -14.25 -11.20 2.88
C TYR A 281 -13.01 -10.93 2.02
N SER A 282 -12.26 -9.86 2.29
CA SER A 282 -11.20 -9.39 1.40
C SER A 282 -9.81 -9.90 1.78
N THR A 283 -9.44 -9.71 3.04
CA THR A 283 -8.04 -9.85 3.47
C THR A 283 -7.53 -11.28 3.39
N PRO A 284 -8.21 -12.30 3.93
CA PRO A 284 -7.68 -13.67 3.91
C PRO A 284 -7.71 -14.32 2.53
N ILE A 285 -8.31 -13.66 1.53
CA ILE A 285 -8.56 -14.24 0.19
C ILE A 285 -7.70 -13.56 -0.88
N TYR A 286 -7.74 -12.22 -0.99
CA TYR A 286 -7.20 -11.50 -2.15
C TYR A 286 -5.88 -10.78 -1.90
N MET A 287 -5.43 -10.74 -0.66
CA MET A 287 -4.20 -10.04 -0.26
C MET A 287 -3.32 -10.95 0.60
N ALA A 288 -2.02 -10.85 0.40
CA ALA A 288 -1.01 -11.35 1.33
C ALA A 288 -0.02 -10.24 1.69
N TYR A 289 0.58 -10.35 2.85
CA TYR A 289 1.70 -9.53 3.30
C TYR A 289 2.88 -10.44 3.63
N LEU A 290 4.02 -10.18 3.02
CA LEU A 290 5.26 -10.92 3.24
C LEU A 290 6.23 -10.04 4.00
N MET A 291 6.55 -10.42 5.24
CA MET A 291 7.48 -9.72 6.11
C MET A 291 8.95 -10.00 5.73
N ALA A 292 9.85 -9.15 6.20
CA ALA A 292 11.27 -9.21 5.86
C ALA A 292 11.98 -10.46 6.43
N GLU A 293 11.47 -11.04 7.50
CA GLU A 293 11.96 -12.31 8.05
C GLU A 293 11.35 -13.55 7.36
N GLY A 294 10.44 -13.35 6.40
CA GLY A 294 9.86 -14.41 5.58
C GLY A 294 8.46 -14.86 5.99
N SER A 295 7.86 -14.35 7.04
CA SER A 295 6.50 -14.72 7.45
C SER A 295 5.44 -14.15 6.52
N VAL A 296 4.43 -14.96 6.21
CA VAL A 296 3.29 -14.60 5.36
C VAL A 296 2.06 -14.35 6.22
N TYR A 297 1.50 -13.16 6.08
CA TYR A 297 0.29 -12.73 6.79
C TYR A 297 -0.88 -12.50 5.84
N GLY A 298 -2.10 -12.75 6.33
CA GLY A 298 -3.33 -12.44 5.59
C GLY A 298 -3.78 -10.99 5.73
N CYS A 299 -3.33 -10.28 6.75
CA CYS A 299 -3.74 -8.89 7.00
C CYS A 299 -2.56 -8.05 7.49
N LYS A 300 -2.40 -6.87 6.87
CA LYS A 300 -1.37 -5.91 7.26
C LYS A 300 -1.63 -5.27 8.62
N ASP A 301 -2.89 -5.09 8.98
CA ASP A 301 -3.28 -4.43 10.22
C ASP A 301 -3.30 -5.41 11.42
N HIS A 302 -2.92 -6.68 11.18
CA HIS A 302 -2.79 -7.74 12.18
C HIS A 302 -1.45 -8.48 12.05
N LEU A 303 -0.37 -7.75 11.75
CA LEU A 303 0.98 -8.32 11.80
C LEU A 303 1.32 -8.70 13.24
N LEU A 304 2.06 -9.78 13.41
CA LEU A 304 2.42 -10.42 14.67
C LEU A 304 1.26 -11.14 15.40
N ASP A 305 0.03 -11.07 14.88
CA ASP A 305 -1.09 -11.88 15.38
C ASP A 305 -1.01 -13.29 14.76
N PRO A 306 -0.92 -14.36 15.57
CA PRO A 306 -0.80 -15.73 15.08
C PRO A 306 -2.00 -16.21 14.26
N ASN A 307 -3.20 -15.64 14.45
CA ASN A 307 -4.39 -15.97 13.66
C ASN A 307 -4.25 -15.53 12.20
N PHE A 308 -3.40 -14.55 11.92
CA PHE A 308 -3.14 -14.04 10.57
C PHE A 308 -1.81 -14.48 9.99
N CYS A 309 -0.96 -15.20 10.76
CA CYS A 309 0.32 -15.75 10.31
C CYS A 309 0.14 -17.15 9.69
N TYR A 310 0.31 -17.25 8.38
CA TYR A 310 0.05 -18.49 7.64
C TYR A 310 1.25 -19.41 7.52
N GLY A 311 2.47 -18.90 7.73
CA GLY A 311 3.73 -19.67 7.67
C GLY A 311 4.90 -18.80 7.25
N ASN A 312 6.03 -19.44 6.91
CA ASN A 312 7.26 -18.75 6.57
C ASN A 312 7.87 -19.32 5.28
N ILE A 313 8.26 -18.45 4.34
CA ILE A 313 8.83 -18.80 3.03
C ILE A 313 10.27 -19.35 3.10
N ASN A 314 10.94 -19.20 4.24
CA ASN A 314 12.24 -19.84 4.46
C ASN A 314 12.10 -21.35 4.76
N GLU A 315 10.91 -21.79 5.16
CA GLU A 315 10.62 -23.16 5.54
C GLU A 315 9.83 -23.90 4.45
N ASN A 316 8.92 -23.21 3.76
CA ASN A 316 7.97 -23.76 2.80
C ASN A 316 7.90 -22.91 1.53
N THR A 317 7.39 -23.45 0.44
CA THR A 317 7.01 -22.66 -0.73
C THR A 317 5.82 -21.74 -0.41
N PHE A 318 5.62 -20.70 -1.20
CA PHE A 318 4.47 -19.82 -1.00
C PHE A 318 3.14 -20.55 -1.13
N SER A 319 3.07 -21.50 -2.08
CA SER A 319 1.88 -22.35 -2.30
C SER A 319 1.58 -23.25 -1.10
N GLU A 320 2.59 -23.87 -0.49
CA GLU A 320 2.41 -24.68 0.73
C GLU A 320 1.92 -23.83 1.89
N VAL A 321 2.47 -22.62 2.07
CA VAL A 321 2.00 -21.67 3.08
C VAL A 321 0.56 -21.24 2.79
N TRP A 322 0.26 -20.89 1.52
CA TRP A 322 -1.04 -20.34 1.14
C TRP A 322 -2.17 -21.37 1.21
N LYS A 323 -1.88 -22.63 0.89
CA LYS A 323 -2.84 -23.76 1.00
C LYS A 323 -2.77 -24.46 2.36
N GLY A 324 -1.92 -24.02 3.25
CA GLY A 324 -1.63 -24.66 4.52
C GLY A 324 -2.74 -24.54 5.56
N GLU A 325 -2.68 -25.41 6.55
CA GLU A 325 -3.64 -25.52 7.64
C GLU A 325 -3.72 -24.22 8.50
N ARG A 326 -2.61 -23.48 8.61
CA ARG A 326 -2.62 -22.21 9.34
C ARG A 326 -3.51 -21.17 8.67
N ARG A 327 -3.46 -21.08 7.31
CA ARG A 327 -4.36 -20.17 6.58
C ARG A 327 -5.81 -20.66 6.65
N ARG A 328 -6.06 -21.96 6.59
CA ARG A 328 -7.41 -22.51 6.79
C ARG A 328 -8.02 -21.99 8.09
N ARG A 329 -7.32 -22.16 9.20
CA ARG A 329 -7.76 -21.66 10.52
C ARG A 329 -7.87 -20.12 10.55
N GLY A 330 -6.98 -19.40 9.89
CA GLY A 330 -7.06 -17.95 9.76
C GLY A 330 -8.30 -17.50 9.01
N ILE A 331 -8.70 -18.17 7.93
CA ILE A 331 -9.97 -17.91 7.23
C ILE A 331 -11.17 -18.19 8.15
N GLU A 332 -11.20 -19.34 8.84
CA GLU A 332 -12.25 -19.68 9.80
C GLU A 332 -12.39 -18.64 10.90
N TYR A 333 -11.26 -18.20 11.48
CA TYR A 333 -11.23 -17.13 12.48
C TYR A 333 -11.81 -15.82 11.96
N VAL A 334 -11.39 -15.40 10.75
CA VAL A 334 -11.87 -14.13 10.17
C VAL A 334 -13.36 -14.17 9.84
N LEU A 335 -13.88 -15.32 9.40
CA LEU A 335 -15.30 -15.45 9.06
C LEU A 335 -16.21 -15.57 10.28
N ASN A 336 -15.75 -16.14 11.39
CA ASN A 336 -16.61 -16.54 12.50
C ASN A 336 -16.33 -15.78 13.81
N GLU A 337 -15.11 -15.29 14.04
CA GLU A 337 -14.67 -14.80 15.34
C GLU A 337 -14.16 -13.35 15.31
N LEU A 338 -13.63 -12.88 14.19
CA LEU A 338 -13.04 -11.54 14.08
C LEU A 338 -14.09 -10.44 14.30
N ASP A 339 -13.92 -9.67 15.37
CA ASP A 339 -14.69 -8.46 15.59
C ASP A 339 -14.17 -7.31 14.69
N VAL A 340 -14.78 -7.14 13.53
CA VAL A 340 -14.41 -6.12 12.54
C VAL A 340 -14.58 -4.69 13.06
N SER A 341 -15.41 -4.47 14.09
CA SER A 341 -15.56 -3.14 14.70
C SER A 341 -14.27 -2.62 15.32
N LYS A 342 -13.38 -3.53 15.75
CA LYS A 342 -12.06 -3.23 16.30
C LYS A 342 -10.97 -2.99 15.23
N CYS A 343 -11.25 -3.30 13.97
CA CYS A 343 -10.32 -3.02 12.90
C CYS A 343 -10.22 -1.52 12.66
N ARG A 344 -9.03 -1.06 12.32
CA ARG A 344 -8.79 0.36 12.08
C ARG A 344 -9.70 0.91 10.98
N ILE A 345 -10.10 2.16 11.15
CA ILE A 345 -10.83 2.92 10.14
C ILE A 345 -9.92 3.15 8.93
N ASN A 346 -10.47 3.08 7.72
CA ASN A 346 -9.73 3.29 6.48
C ASN A 346 -8.59 2.28 6.25
N CYS A 347 -8.75 1.01 6.65
CA CYS A 347 -7.80 -0.02 6.27
C CYS A 347 -7.69 -0.12 4.73
N ARG A 348 -6.58 -0.68 4.23
CA ARG A 348 -6.33 -0.76 2.79
C ARG A 348 -7.44 -1.46 2.02
N MET A 349 -8.03 -2.48 2.62
CA MET A 349 -9.05 -3.32 2.00
C MET A 349 -10.49 -2.88 2.29
N ASP A 350 -10.70 -1.75 2.98
CA ASP A 350 -12.05 -1.30 3.36
C ASP A 350 -13.02 -1.21 2.19
N LYS A 351 -12.63 -0.53 1.11
CA LYS A 351 -13.48 -0.38 -0.09
C LYS A 351 -13.71 -1.70 -0.83
N VAL A 352 -12.69 -2.56 -0.86
CA VAL A 352 -12.80 -3.92 -1.42
C VAL A 352 -13.81 -4.72 -0.60
N ASN A 353 -13.69 -4.65 0.73
CA ASN A 353 -14.57 -5.43 1.59
C ASN A 353 -16.01 -4.92 1.59
N ARG A 354 -16.25 -3.60 1.52
CA ARG A 354 -17.60 -3.04 1.34
C ARG A 354 -18.26 -3.61 0.10
N TYR A 355 -17.55 -3.58 -1.04
CA TYR A 355 -18.06 -4.14 -2.29
C TYR A 355 -18.40 -5.64 -2.19
N LEU A 356 -17.51 -6.44 -1.59
CA LEU A 356 -17.74 -7.88 -1.43
C LEU A 356 -18.88 -8.17 -0.45
N PHE A 357 -18.95 -7.42 0.64
CA PHE A 357 -20.01 -7.56 1.62
C PHE A 357 -21.38 -7.21 1.04
N ASP A 358 -21.47 -6.12 0.29
CA ASP A 358 -22.70 -5.72 -0.39
C ASP A 358 -23.16 -6.78 -1.39
N LEU A 359 -22.23 -7.40 -2.13
CA LEU A 359 -22.53 -8.49 -3.06
C LEU A 359 -23.04 -9.75 -2.35
N LYS A 360 -22.39 -10.16 -1.24
CA LYS A 360 -22.72 -11.41 -0.53
C LYS A 360 -23.99 -11.28 0.29
N GLU A 361 -24.19 -10.13 0.93
CA GLU A 361 -25.33 -9.90 1.84
C GLU A 361 -26.56 -9.29 1.12
N GLY A 362 -26.45 -9.02 -0.18
CA GLY A 362 -27.56 -8.47 -0.96
C GLY A 362 -28.03 -7.08 -0.48
N ARG A 363 -27.12 -6.24 0.02
CA ARG A 363 -27.47 -4.95 0.63
C ARG A 363 -27.92 -3.88 -0.37
N ILE A 364 -27.68 -4.09 -1.66
CA ILE A 364 -28.07 -3.18 -2.72
C ILE A 364 -29.50 -3.52 -3.17
N ASN A 365 -30.42 -2.59 -2.96
CA ASN A 365 -31.79 -2.76 -3.41
C ASN A 365 -31.86 -2.83 -4.95
N HIS A 366 -32.76 -3.68 -5.45
CA HIS A 366 -33.04 -3.77 -6.88
C HIS A 366 -31.84 -4.14 -7.77
N MET A 367 -30.96 -5.03 -7.31
CA MET A 367 -29.73 -5.43 -8.03
C MET A 367 -29.99 -6.00 -9.44
N ASN A 368 -31.21 -6.41 -9.76
CA ASN A 368 -31.59 -6.94 -11.09
C ASN A 368 -31.83 -5.86 -12.14
N PHE A 369 -31.84 -4.59 -11.75
CA PHE A 369 -32.01 -3.48 -12.70
C PHE A 369 -30.62 -2.88 -13.00
N ILE A 370 -30.33 -2.77 -14.31
CA ILE A 370 -29.04 -2.28 -14.84
C ILE A 370 -29.20 -0.80 -15.23
#